data_bc2744ca0c1450c69af452e8eaa17849
#
_entry.id   bc2744ca0c1450c69af452e8eaa17849
#
_cell.length_a   1.000
_cell.length_b   1.000
_cell.length_c   1.000
_cell.angle_alpha   90.00
_cell.angle_beta   90.00
_cell.angle_gamma   90.00
#
_symmetry.space_group_name_H-M   'P 1'
#
loop_
_entity.id
_entity.type
_entity.pdbx_description
1 polymer ?
#
loop_
_entity_poly.entity_id
_entity_poly.type
_entity_poly.pdbx_seq_one_letter_code
_entity_poly.pdbx_strand_id
1 'polypeptide(L)'
;MLPLALRSPAASSIPVGLELYSVRAALKQDLEGTVRAVAKMGYQCVEFYAPYFDWTEAQTKGMRKLLDDLGVRCYSTHNNADYLSKDNISKTSDRNHILGCKYVVIASTHPYTDLEGWKTFAGTLNSAAEQLDPSGLKAGYHNHKVEFVPIDGVRPMEVLAKNTKPTVMLQLDVGTCLEAGADPVTWIRANPGRIHSLHCKDWSPDPSKGYTVLFGEGAADWKAIFQAAENGGGVEYYLIEQEGSRLSELDTAKTCLDLYRKLRS
;
A
#
# COMPACT_ATOMS: atom_id res chain seq x y z
N MET A 1 -1.52 41.01 -28.49
CA MET A 1 -0.92 40.04 -27.54
C MET A 1 -2.05 39.38 -26.76
N LEU A 2 -2.37 38.14 -27.06
CA LEU A 2 -3.33 37.38 -26.26
C LEU A 2 -2.63 36.90 -24.96
N PRO A 3 -3.30 36.95 -23.80
CA PRO A 3 -2.73 36.42 -22.57
C PRO A 3 -2.60 34.90 -22.66
N LEU A 4 -1.40 34.38 -22.35
CA LEU A 4 -1.21 32.97 -22.11
C LEU A 4 -2.10 32.55 -20.92
N ALA A 5 -3.12 31.76 -21.19
CA ALA A 5 -3.88 31.11 -20.13
C ALA A 5 -2.92 30.16 -19.38
N LEU A 6 -2.63 30.46 -18.13
CA LEU A 6 -1.98 29.53 -17.20
C LEU A 6 -2.88 28.31 -17.10
N ARG A 7 -2.45 27.21 -17.72
CA ARG A 7 -3.09 25.90 -17.50
C ARG A 7 -2.87 25.56 -16.03
N SER A 8 -3.95 25.45 -15.28
CA SER A 8 -3.93 24.79 -13.98
C SER A 8 -3.24 23.42 -14.13
N PRO A 9 -2.36 23.03 -13.22
CA PRO A 9 -1.79 21.68 -13.25
C PRO A 9 -2.96 20.68 -13.26
N ALA A 10 -2.96 19.80 -14.23
CA ALA A 10 -3.94 18.71 -14.29
C ALA A 10 -3.85 17.95 -12.95
N ALA A 11 -5.00 17.74 -12.29
CA ALA A 11 -5.05 16.89 -11.12
C ALA A 11 -4.31 15.57 -11.44
N SER A 12 -3.46 15.10 -10.53
CA SER A 12 -2.65 13.89 -10.71
C SER A 12 -3.51 12.78 -11.30
N SER A 13 -3.07 12.20 -12.41
CA SER A 13 -3.72 11.05 -13.05
C SER A 13 -3.51 9.75 -12.27
N ILE A 14 -2.77 9.79 -11.16
CA ILE A 14 -2.45 8.64 -10.32
C ILE A 14 -3.68 8.26 -9.51
N PRO A 15 -4.20 7.02 -9.65
CA PRO A 15 -5.40 6.57 -8.97
C PRO A 15 -5.22 6.51 -7.47
N VAL A 16 -6.29 6.82 -6.73
CA VAL A 16 -6.38 6.66 -5.28
C VAL A 16 -7.32 5.51 -4.93
N GLY A 17 -6.85 4.62 -4.08
CA GLY A 17 -7.55 3.46 -3.59
C GLY A 17 -7.68 3.43 -2.07
N LEU A 18 -8.31 2.36 -1.60
CA LEU A 18 -8.41 2.01 -0.19
C LEU A 18 -7.73 0.67 0.06
N GLU A 19 -6.83 0.64 1.05
CA GLU A 19 -6.45 -0.63 1.67
C GLU A 19 -7.64 -1.12 2.51
N LEU A 20 -8.14 -2.31 2.16
CA LEU A 20 -9.44 -2.79 2.66
C LEU A 20 -9.41 -3.27 4.12
N TYR A 21 -8.22 -3.42 4.72
CA TYR A 21 -8.11 -3.62 6.16
C TYR A 21 -8.71 -2.46 6.96
N SER A 22 -8.74 -1.27 6.37
CA SER A 22 -9.40 -0.08 6.92
C SER A 22 -10.89 -0.27 7.19
N VAL A 23 -11.54 -1.18 6.45
CA VAL A 23 -12.98 -1.48 6.55
C VAL A 23 -13.23 -2.97 6.85
N ARG A 24 -12.30 -3.61 7.56
CA ARG A 24 -12.27 -5.06 7.82
C ARG A 24 -13.51 -5.60 8.53
N ALA A 25 -14.11 -4.83 9.45
CA ALA A 25 -15.31 -5.28 10.15
C ALA A 25 -16.54 -5.23 9.21
N ALA A 26 -16.66 -4.20 8.38
CA ALA A 26 -17.69 -4.12 7.35
C ALA A 26 -17.53 -5.22 6.30
N LEU A 27 -16.31 -5.49 5.83
CA LEU A 27 -16.02 -6.57 4.88
C LEU A 27 -16.38 -7.95 5.43
N LYS A 28 -16.11 -8.19 6.72
CA LYS A 28 -16.46 -9.46 7.37
C LYS A 28 -17.97 -9.68 7.42
N GLN A 29 -18.75 -8.62 7.51
CA GLN A 29 -20.22 -8.69 7.55
C GLN A 29 -20.81 -8.83 6.14
N ASP A 30 -20.33 -8.03 5.19
CA ASP A 30 -20.79 -8.01 3.80
C ASP A 30 -19.65 -7.58 2.87
N LEU A 31 -18.98 -8.58 2.30
CA LEU A 31 -17.83 -8.37 1.41
C LEU A 31 -18.21 -7.55 0.17
N GLU A 32 -19.24 -8.00 -0.57
CA GLU A 32 -19.60 -7.33 -1.82
C GLU A 32 -20.24 -5.96 -1.59
N GLY A 33 -21.13 -5.84 -0.60
CA GLY A 33 -21.75 -4.56 -0.24
C GLY A 33 -20.72 -3.53 0.20
N THR A 34 -19.69 -3.95 0.94
CA THR A 34 -18.60 -3.06 1.36
C THR A 34 -17.77 -2.60 0.16
N VAL A 35 -17.39 -3.49 -0.77
CA VAL A 35 -16.67 -3.12 -2.00
C VAL A 35 -17.50 -2.15 -2.85
N ARG A 36 -18.82 -2.37 -2.98
CA ARG A 36 -19.73 -1.43 -3.66
C ARG A 36 -19.78 -0.06 -2.96
N ALA A 37 -19.81 -0.05 -1.62
CA ALA A 37 -19.80 1.20 -0.86
C ALA A 37 -18.49 1.98 -1.08
N VAL A 38 -17.34 1.31 -1.05
CA VAL A 38 -16.02 1.90 -1.33
C VAL A 38 -15.96 2.47 -2.76
N ALA A 39 -16.45 1.73 -3.75
CA ALA A 39 -16.54 2.23 -5.13
C ALA A 39 -17.47 3.47 -5.24
N LYS A 40 -18.62 3.45 -4.57
CA LYS A 40 -19.58 4.57 -4.54
C LYS A 40 -19.00 5.84 -3.90
N MET A 41 -18.08 5.73 -2.94
CA MET A 41 -17.35 6.87 -2.38
C MET A 41 -16.46 7.53 -3.44
N GLY A 42 -16.05 6.77 -4.47
CA GLY A 42 -15.23 7.21 -5.58
C GLY A 42 -13.76 6.82 -5.45
N TYR A 43 -13.44 5.79 -4.70
CA TYR A 43 -12.15 5.13 -4.76
C TYR A 43 -11.99 4.45 -6.13
N GLN A 44 -10.81 4.56 -6.72
CA GLN A 44 -10.51 4.08 -8.07
C GLN A 44 -9.84 2.70 -8.07
N CYS A 45 -9.24 2.35 -6.94
CA CYS A 45 -8.66 1.02 -6.72
C CYS A 45 -8.83 0.56 -5.27
N VAL A 46 -8.58 -0.71 -5.05
CA VAL A 46 -8.58 -1.34 -3.73
C VAL A 46 -7.38 -2.27 -3.60
N GLU A 47 -6.94 -2.50 -2.37
CA GLU A 47 -5.99 -3.54 -2.02
C GLU A 47 -6.68 -4.53 -1.07
N PHE A 48 -6.76 -5.81 -1.47
CA PHE A 48 -7.26 -6.87 -0.59
C PHE A 48 -6.14 -7.34 0.33
N TYR A 49 -6.51 -7.72 1.56
CA TYR A 49 -5.59 -8.32 2.53
C TYR A 49 -5.82 -9.83 2.69
N ALA A 50 -5.00 -10.49 3.49
CA ALA A 50 -4.84 -11.94 3.60
C ALA A 50 -6.08 -12.84 3.42
N PRO A 51 -7.31 -12.56 3.92
CA PRO A 51 -8.47 -13.43 3.74
C PRO A 51 -8.84 -13.76 2.30
N TYR A 52 -8.45 -12.96 1.31
CA TYR A 52 -8.72 -13.24 -0.11
C TYR A 52 -8.06 -14.55 -0.58
N PHE A 53 -6.98 -14.96 0.06
CA PHE A 53 -6.25 -16.17 -0.28
C PHE A 53 -7.11 -17.43 -0.16
N ASP A 54 -8.07 -17.43 0.78
CA ASP A 54 -8.96 -18.58 1.02
C ASP A 54 -10.15 -18.65 0.06
N TRP A 55 -10.34 -17.66 -0.79
CA TRP A 55 -11.40 -17.68 -1.78
C TRP A 55 -11.19 -18.82 -2.77
N THR A 56 -12.28 -19.46 -3.17
CA THR A 56 -12.29 -20.36 -4.31
C THR A 56 -12.00 -19.58 -5.59
N GLU A 57 -11.60 -20.27 -6.65
CA GLU A 57 -11.42 -19.63 -7.96
C GLU A 57 -12.71 -18.93 -8.44
N ALA A 58 -13.87 -19.56 -8.22
CA ALA A 58 -15.16 -18.98 -8.58
C ALA A 58 -15.46 -17.69 -7.80
N GLN A 59 -15.15 -17.64 -6.50
CA GLN A 59 -15.29 -16.43 -5.69
C GLN A 59 -14.33 -15.33 -6.17
N THR A 60 -13.09 -15.69 -6.49
CA THR A 60 -12.11 -14.72 -7.02
C THR A 60 -12.56 -14.13 -8.37
N LYS A 61 -13.08 -14.98 -9.27
CA LYS A 61 -13.66 -14.54 -10.56
C LYS A 61 -14.90 -13.66 -10.36
N GLY A 62 -15.75 -14.00 -9.39
CA GLY A 62 -16.92 -13.19 -9.02
C GLY A 62 -16.49 -11.81 -8.52
N MET A 63 -15.49 -11.73 -7.65
CA MET A 63 -14.96 -10.47 -7.16
C MET A 63 -14.31 -9.65 -8.28
N ARG A 64 -13.54 -10.27 -9.17
CA ARG A 64 -12.99 -9.59 -10.35
C ARG A 64 -14.09 -8.97 -11.20
N LYS A 65 -15.13 -9.75 -11.50
CA LYS A 65 -16.28 -9.23 -12.26
C LYS A 65 -16.93 -8.05 -11.54
N LEU A 66 -17.13 -8.14 -10.23
CA LEU A 66 -17.67 -7.04 -9.43
C LEU A 66 -16.82 -5.77 -9.55
N LEU A 67 -15.50 -5.89 -9.44
CA LEU A 67 -14.58 -4.76 -9.58
C LEU A 67 -14.67 -4.14 -10.98
N ASP A 68 -14.73 -4.96 -12.02
CA ASP A 68 -14.87 -4.50 -13.41
C ASP A 68 -16.21 -3.76 -13.64
N ASP A 69 -17.33 -4.31 -13.12
CA ASP A 69 -18.66 -3.69 -13.21
C ASP A 69 -18.69 -2.32 -12.47
N LEU A 70 -17.90 -2.15 -11.43
CA LEU A 70 -17.79 -0.91 -10.65
C LEU A 70 -16.74 0.07 -11.19
N GLY A 71 -15.92 -0.35 -12.17
CA GLY A 71 -14.81 0.46 -12.68
C GLY A 71 -13.66 0.63 -11.69
N VAL A 72 -13.54 -0.26 -10.69
CA VAL A 72 -12.51 -0.25 -9.66
C VAL A 72 -11.42 -1.27 -10.02
N ARG A 73 -10.15 -0.97 -9.73
CA ARG A 73 -9.01 -1.86 -9.98
C ARG A 73 -8.46 -2.44 -8.68
N CYS A 74 -7.81 -3.59 -8.79
CA CYS A 74 -6.96 -4.15 -7.74
C CYS A 74 -5.54 -4.25 -8.30
N TYR A 75 -4.64 -3.36 -7.86
CA TYR A 75 -3.26 -3.35 -8.36
C TYR A 75 -2.34 -4.22 -7.54
N SER A 76 -2.67 -4.40 -6.26
CA SER A 76 -1.90 -5.19 -5.31
C SER A 76 -2.79 -5.88 -4.30
N THR A 77 -2.20 -6.87 -3.63
CA THR A 77 -2.78 -7.52 -2.46
C THR A 77 -1.76 -7.59 -1.33
N HIS A 78 -2.24 -7.46 -0.09
CA HIS A 78 -1.48 -7.72 1.13
C HIS A 78 -1.52 -9.20 1.50
N ASN A 79 -0.37 -9.78 1.72
CA ASN A 79 -0.17 -11.22 1.91
C ASN A 79 0.62 -11.52 3.18
N ASN A 80 0.34 -12.66 3.78
CA ASN A 80 1.25 -13.25 4.74
C ASN A 80 2.50 -13.76 4.00
N ALA A 81 3.65 -13.74 4.65
CA ALA A 81 4.91 -14.23 4.06
C ALA A 81 4.80 -15.69 3.57
N ASP A 82 4.03 -16.53 4.28
CA ASP A 82 3.80 -17.92 3.93
C ASP A 82 3.05 -18.12 2.60
N TYR A 83 2.28 -17.14 2.15
CA TYR A 83 1.60 -17.20 0.84
C TYR A 83 2.57 -17.11 -0.34
N LEU A 84 3.80 -16.65 -0.12
CA LEU A 84 4.89 -16.65 -1.08
C LEU A 84 5.88 -17.81 -0.87
N SER A 85 5.55 -18.76 0.00
CA SER A 85 6.30 -20.01 0.13
C SER A 85 6.17 -20.86 -1.14
N LYS A 86 7.11 -21.78 -1.35
CA LYS A 86 7.12 -22.69 -2.50
C LYS A 86 5.80 -23.47 -2.67
N ASP A 87 5.13 -23.79 -1.57
CA ASP A 87 3.90 -24.58 -1.59
C ASP A 87 2.65 -23.73 -1.92
N ASN A 88 2.68 -22.45 -1.63
CA ASN A 88 1.52 -21.56 -1.76
C ASN A 88 1.60 -20.60 -2.94
N ILE A 89 2.80 -20.33 -3.47
CA ILE A 89 3.02 -19.25 -4.44
C ILE A 89 2.24 -19.42 -5.75
N SER A 90 2.00 -20.69 -6.18
CA SER A 90 1.16 -20.95 -7.36
C SER A 90 -0.27 -20.46 -7.14
N LYS A 91 -0.87 -20.83 -6.01
CA LYS A 91 -2.23 -20.38 -5.64
C LYS A 91 -2.30 -18.86 -5.49
N THR A 92 -1.28 -18.26 -4.89
CA THR A 92 -1.18 -16.80 -4.75
C THR A 92 -1.11 -16.12 -6.11
N SER A 93 -0.27 -16.65 -7.01
CA SER A 93 -0.15 -16.15 -8.39
C SER A 93 -1.48 -16.22 -9.13
N ASP A 94 -2.17 -17.37 -9.11
CA ASP A 94 -3.46 -17.58 -9.76
C ASP A 94 -4.52 -16.59 -9.26
N ARG A 95 -4.63 -16.40 -7.94
CA ARG A 95 -5.60 -15.47 -7.34
C ARG A 95 -5.32 -14.03 -7.76
N ASN A 96 -4.05 -13.61 -7.70
CA ASN A 96 -3.65 -12.26 -8.09
C ASN A 96 -3.82 -12.01 -9.59
N HIS A 97 -3.53 -13.00 -10.41
CA HIS A 97 -3.76 -12.92 -11.86
C HIS A 97 -5.25 -12.74 -12.18
N ILE A 98 -6.13 -13.53 -11.56
CA ILE A 98 -7.59 -13.40 -11.72
C ILE A 98 -8.06 -12.02 -11.28
N LEU A 99 -7.60 -11.50 -10.14
CA LEU A 99 -7.94 -10.16 -9.64
C LEU A 99 -7.40 -9.04 -10.54
N GLY A 100 -6.41 -9.34 -11.40
CA GLY A 100 -5.77 -8.38 -12.28
C GLY A 100 -4.72 -7.53 -11.58
N CYS A 101 -4.12 -8.06 -10.51
CA CYS A 101 -3.05 -7.41 -9.79
C CYS A 101 -1.76 -7.36 -10.61
N LYS A 102 -0.90 -6.42 -10.26
CA LYS A 102 0.47 -6.29 -10.73
C LYS A 102 1.47 -6.66 -9.63
N TYR A 103 1.10 -6.43 -8.38
CA TYR A 103 1.96 -6.60 -7.22
C TYR A 103 1.35 -7.57 -6.20
N VAL A 104 2.20 -8.44 -5.67
CA VAL A 104 1.92 -9.34 -4.55
C VAL A 104 2.80 -8.89 -3.39
N VAL A 105 2.22 -8.19 -2.43
CA VAL A 105 2.97 -7.51 -1.36
C VAL A 105 2.90 -8.33 -0.08
N ILE A 106 4.05 -8.64 0.52
CA ILE A 106 4.08 -9.13 1.90
C ILE A 106 3.77 -7.96 2.82
N ALA A 107 2.65 -8.06 3.55
CA ALA A 107 2.17 -7.00 4.44
C ALA A 107 3.04 -6.85 5.69
N SER A 108 3.58 -7.96 6.21
CA SER A 108 4.43 -7.96 7.39
C SER A 108 5.24 -9.25 7.48
N THR A 109 6.33 -9.20 8.24
CA THR A 109 7.06 -10.38 8.67
C THR A 109 7.23 -10.35 10.20
N HIS A 110 7.65 -11.45 10.80
CA HIS A 110 8.10 -11.40 12.20
C HIS A 110 9.33 -10.49 12.31
N PRO A 111 9.46 -9.71 13.38
CA PRO A 111 10.62 -8.85 13.56
C PRO A 111 11.86 -9.72 13.80
N TYR A 112 12.89 -9.52 12.98
CA TYR A 112 14.20 -10.10 13.22
C TYR A 112 14.96 -9.25 14.22
N THR A 113 15.76 -9.88 15.07
CA THR A 113 16.53 -9.21 16.13
C THR A 113 17.89 -8.68 15.65
N ASP A 114 18.31 -9.09 14.46
CA ASP A 114 19.59 -8.70 13.86
C ASP A 114 19.46 -8.43 12.35
N LEU A 115 20.50 -7.82 11.77
CA LEU A 115 20.51 -7.46 10.35
C LEU A 115 20.70 -8.67 9.42
N GLU A 116 21.24 -9.79 9.89
CA GLU A 116 21.40 -11.00 9.08
C GLU A 116 20.03 -11.67 8.84
N GLY A 117 19.14 -11.67 9.83
CA GLY A 117 17.76 -12.10 9.64
C GLY A 117 17.05 -11.29 8.56
N TRP A 118 17.23 -9.98 8.54
CA TRP A 118 16.67 -9.10 7.51
C TRP A 118 17.28 -9.33 6.13
N LYS A 119 18.58 -9.67 6.03
CA LYS A 119 19.21 -10.09 4.75
C LYS A 119 18.63 -11.42 4.27
N THR A 120 18.42 -12.36 5.18
CA THR A 120 17.80 -13.65 4.87
C THR A 120 16.39 -13.44 4.31
N PHE A 121 15.61 -12.55 4.93
CA PHE A 121 14.28 -12.20 4.45
C PHE A 121 14.32 -11.49 3.08
N ALA A 122 15.31 -10.64 2.82
CA ALA A 122 15.51 -10.08 1.47
C ALA A 122 15.75 -11.18 0.42
N GLY A 123 16.44 -12.24 0.78
CA GLY A 123 16.59 -13.44 -0.06
C GLY A 123 15.26 -14.12 -0.36
N THR A 124 14.37 -14.21 0.64
CA THR A 124 12.99 -14.72 0.45
C THR A 124 12.19 -13.86 -0.53
N LEU A 125 12.26 -12.54 -0.40
CA LEU A 125 11.61 -11.61 -1.34
C LEU A 125 12.16 -11.76 -2.77
N ASN A 126 13.46 -11.94 -2.92
CA ASN A 126 14.09 -12.17 -4.23
C ASN A 126 13.63 -13.48 -4.86
N SER A 127 13.55 -14.56 -4.07
CA SER A 127 13.04 -15.85 -4.52
C SER A 127 11.58 -15.77 -4.95
N ALA A 128 10.74 -15.07 -4.17
CA ALA A 128 9.35 -14.81 -4.54
C ALA A 128 9.24 -14.01 -5.85
N ALA A 129 10.07 -12.98 -6.03
CA ALA A 129 10.09 -12.20 -7.25
C ALA A 129 10.43 -13.05 -8.48
N GLU A 130 11.41 -13.97 -8.38
CA GLU A 130 11.76 -14.91 -9.45
C GLU A 130 10.62 -15.86 -9.82
N GLN A 131 9.88 -16.34 -8.82
CA GLN A 131 8.77 -17.27 -9.02
C GLN A 131 7.51 -16.59 -9.58
N LEU A 132 7.29 -15.31 -9.26
CA LEU A 132 6.15 -14.52 -9.75
C LEU A 132 6.37 -13.95 -11.17
N ASP A 133 7.63 -13.70 -11.56
CA ASP A 133 7.97 -13.08 -12.83
C ASP A 133 7.38 -13.77 -14.08
N PRO A 134 7.39 -15.12 -14.20
CA PRO A 134 6.76 -15.81 -15.34
C PRO A 134 5.27 -15.55 -15.50
N SER A 135 4.57 -15.17 -14.43
CA SER A 135 3.15 -14.80 -14.39
C SER A 135 2.92 -13.29 -14.64
N GLY A 136 3.99 -12.51 -14.85
CA GLY A 136 3.91 -11.06 -14.99
C GLY A 136 3.63 -10.32 -13.68
N LEU A 137 3.66 -11.01 -12.55
CA LEU A 137 3.47 -10.45 -11.21
C LEU A 137 4.82 -10.04 -10.61
N LYS A 138 4.79 -9.04 -9.73
CA LYS A 138 5.97 -8.57 -9.01
C LYS A 138 5.78 -8.72 -7.51
N ALA A 139 6.82 -9.16 -6.82
CA ALA A 139 6.85 -9.17 -5.37
C ALA A 139 7.01 -7.76 -4.81
N GLY A 140 6.45 -7.53 -3.62
CA GLY A 140 6.63 -6.30 -2.86
C GLY A 140 6.72 -6.56 -1.36
N TYR A 141 7.15 -5.56 -0.64
CA TYR A 141 7.15 -5.54 0.81
C TYR A 141 6.58 -4.22 1.33
N HIS A 142 5.68 -4.30 2.29
CA HIS A 142 5.10 -3.18 3.02
C HIS A 142 5.77 -3.06 4.38
N ASN A 143 6.20 -1.86 4.75
CA ASN A 143 6.84 -1.62 6.04
C ASN A 143 5.83 -1.32 7.14
N HIS A 144 6.27 -1.62 8.36
CA HIS A 144 5.75 -1.08 9.60
C HIS A 144 6.83 -0.26 10.30
N LYS A 145 6.58 0.12 11.55
CA LYS A 145 7.54 0.87 12.37
C LYS A 145 8.87 0.12 12.55
N VAL A 146 8.81 -1.19 12.77
CA VAL A 146 9.98 -1.99 13.14
C VAL A 146 11.09 -1.94 12.10
N GLU A 147 10.78 -1.85 10.82
CA GLU A 147 11.76 -1.79 9.74
C GLU A 147 12.50 -0.46 9.67
N PHE A 148 11.95 0.59 10.29
CA PHE A 148 12.60 1.90 10.38
C PHE A 148 13.29 2.17 11.71
N VAL A 149 13.12 1.30 12.73
CA VAL A 149 13.87 1.38 14.00
C VAL A 149 15.26 0.79 13.78
N PRO A 150 16.36 1.56 14.02
CA PRO A 150 17.70 1.07 13.77
C PRO A 150 18.11 -0.11 14.68
N ILE A 151 18.76 -1.09 14.09
CA ILE A 151 19.53 -2.14 14.76
C ILE A 151 21.01 -1.82 14.51
N ASP A 152 21.80 -1.61 15.56
CA ASP A 152 23.22 -1.22 15.45
C ASP A 152 23.46 -0.02 14.50
N GLY A 153 22.56 0.95 14.52
CA GLY A 153 22.66 2.17 13.72
C GLY A 153 22.18 2.05 12.26
N VAL A 154 21.75 0.86 11.81
CA VAL A 154 21.25 0.60 10.45
C VAL A 154 19.76 0.23 10.50
N ARG A 155 18.95 0.85 9.66
CA ARG A 155 17.52 0.51 9.57
C ARG A 155 17.32 -0.78 8.77
N PRO A 156 16.53 -1.74 9.27
CA PRO A 156 16.15 -2.95 8.53
C PRO A 156 15.64 -2.66 7.11
N MET A 157 14.86 -1.59 6.93
CA MET A 157 14.35 -1.22 5.61
C MET A 157 15.47 -0.87 4.61
N GLU A 158 16.59 -0.28 5.08
CA GLU A 158 17.79 -0.02 4.26
C GLU A 158 18.46 -1.34 3.85
N VAL A 159 18.47 -2.32 4.76
CA VAL A 159 18.98 -3.68 4.46
C VAL A 159 18.13 -4.34 3.39
N LEU A 160 16.80 -4.25 3.50
CA LEU A 160 15.86 -4.78 2.49
C LEU A 160 16.08 -4.08 1.14
N ALA A 161 16.12 -2.75 1.12
CA ALA A 161 16.33 -2.00 -0.12
C ALA A 161 17.62 -2.37 -0.84
N LYS A 162 18.72 -2.55 -0.08
CA LYS A 162 20.04 -2.89 -0.61
C LYS A 162 20.15 -4.34 -1.10
N ASN A 163 19.46 -5.28 -0.46
CA ASN A 163 19.63 -6.72 -0.70
C ASN A 163 18.50 -7.34 -1.52
N THR A 164 17.47 -6.56 -1.90
CA THR A 164 16.41 -7.01 -2.81
C THR A 164 16.65 -6.54 -4.24
N LYS A 165 16.15 -7.32 -5.20
CA LYS A 165 16.18 -6.95 -6.62
C LYS A 165 15.45 -5.63 -6.86
N PRO A 166 15.89 -4.82 -7.85
CA PRO A 166 15.18 -3.57 -8.19
C PRO A 166 13.71 -3.77 -8.58
N THR A 167 13.33 -4.98 -8.99
CA THR A 167 11.95 -5.35 -9.35
C THR A 167 11.05 -5.59 -8.15
N VAL A 168 11.61 -5.76 -6.94
CA VAL A 168 10.84 -5.89 -5.70
C VAL A 168 10.35 -4.50 -5.29
N MET A 169 9.03 -4.32 -5.25
CA MET A 169 8.42 -3.07 -4.81
C MET A 169 8.65 -2.83 -3.31
N LEU A 170 8.99 -1.62 -2.94
CA LEU A 170 9.03 -1.14 -1.56
C LEU A 170 7.79 -0.25 -1.33
N GLN A 171 6.68 -0.86 -0.90
CA GLN A 171 5.46 -0.14 -0.58
C GLN A 171 5.66 0.60 0.74
N LEU A 172 5.59 1.93 0.70
CA LEU A 172 5.86 2.76 1.87
C LEU A 172 4.58 3.08 2.65
N ASP A 173 4.50 2.62 3.90
CA ASP A 173 3.57 3.19 4.88
C ASP A 173 4.18 4.44 5.49
N VAL A 174 3.53 5.57 5.22
CA VAL A 174 4.01 6.89 5.65
C VAL A 174 3.89 7.06 7.16
N GLY A 175 2.79 6.61 7.75
CA GLY A 175 2.53 6.78 9.17
C GLY A 175 3.51 6.01 10.05
N THR A 176 3.78 4.75 9.69
CA THR A 176 4.73 3.92 10.46
C THR A 176 6.18 4.34 10.27
N CYS A 177 6.53 4.88 9.10
CA CYS A 177 7.81 5.53 8.85
C CYS A 177 8.02 6.74 9.77
N LEU A 178 7.01 7.63 9.88
CA LEU A 178 7.03 8.80 10.76
C LEU A 178 7.07 8.41 12.24
N GLU A 179 6.30 7.41 12.65
CA GLU A 179 6.29 6.90 14.04
C GLU A 179 7.68 6.40 14.47
N ALA A 180 8.44 5.81 13.55
CA ALA A 180 9.82 5.39 13.79
C ALA A 180 10.84 6.54 13.79
N GLY A 181 10.40 7.79 13.58
CA GLY A 181 11.27 8.96 13.49
C GLY A 181 12.05 9.03 12.18
N ALA A 182 11.62 8.32 11.12
CA ALA A 182 12.21 8.42 9.80
C ALA A 182 11.47 9.43 8.93
N ASP A 183 12.16 9.99 7.93
CA ASP A 183 11.57 10.94 6.99
C ASP A 183 11.15 10.24 5.69
N PRO A 184 9.83 10.19 5.38
CA PRO A 184 9.32 9.56 4.17
C PRO A 184 9.89 10.17 2.88
N VAL A 185 10.12 11.48 2.85
CA VAL A 185 10.66 12.18 1.66
C VAL A 185 12.08 11.74 1.37
N THR A 186 12.91 11.69 2.40
CA THR A 186 14.30 11.20 2.29
C THR A 186 14.32 9.75 1.85
N TRP A 187 13.44 8.90 2.42
CA TRP A 187 13.33 7.50 2.05
C TRP A 187 12.95 7.31 0.57
N ILE A 188 11.92 8.02 0.09
CA ILE A 188 11.47 7.97 -1.31
C ILE A 188 12.61 8.36 -2.26
N ARG A 189 13.30 9.47 -1.96
CA ARG A 189 14.43 9.96 -2.78
C ARG A 189 15.61 9.01 -2.81
N ALA A 190 15.86 8.27 -1.72
CA ALA A 190 16.93 7.27 -1.65
C ALA A 190 16.62 5.99 -2.43
N ASN A 191 15.34 5.75 -2.79
CA ASN A 191 14.89 4.53 -3.46
C ASN A 191 14.13 4.83 -4.77
N PRO A 192 14.75 5.53 -5.74
CA PRO A 192 14.08 5.95 -6.97
C PRO A 192 13.55 4.74 -7.76
N GLY A 193 12.32 4.89 -8.28
CA GLY A 193 11.68 3.88 -9.11
C GLY A 193 11.25 2.61 -8.38
N ARG A 194 11.27 2.60 -7.03
CA ARG A 194 10.89 1.42 -6.23
C ARG A 194 9.66 1.60 -5.38
N ILE A 195 9.15 2.84 -5.27
CA ILE A 195 7.99 3.19 -4.45
C ILE A 195 6.75 3.26 -5.36
N HIS A 196 6.31 2.09 -5.85
CA HIS A 196 5.17 2.04 -6.80
C HIS A 196 3.82 2.33 -6.14
N SER A 197 3.74 2.24 -4.80
CA SER A 197 2.56 2.61 -4.03
C SER A 197 2.95 3.16 -2.66
N LEU A 198 2.12 4.07 -2.16
CA LEU A 198 2.18 4.58 -0.80
C LEU A 198 0.90 4.19 -0.07
N HIS A 199 1.03 3.75 1.19
CA HIS A 199 -0.06 3.78 2.14
C HIS A 199 -0.13 5.18 2.74
N CYS A 200 -1.20 5.87 2.37
CA CYS A 200 -1.51 7.21 2.84
C CYS A 200 -2.17 7.12 4.23
N LYS A 201 -1.40 6.67 5.20
CA LYS A 201 -1.73 6.56 6.61
C LYS A 201 -1.06 7.70 7.33
N ASP A 202 -1.81 8.49 8.06
CA ASP A 202 -1.26 9.58 8.85
C ASP A 202 -1.01 9.15 10.29
N TRP A 203 -0.15 9.87 10.98
CA TRP A 203 0.21 9.61 12.36
C TRP A 203 0.50 10.93 13.10
N SER A 204 0.15 10.98 14.38
CA SER A 204 0.43 12.13 15.24
C SER A 204 1.38 11.74 16.38
N PRO A 205 2.40 12.55 16.67
CA PRO A 205 3.28 12.34 17.83
C PRO A 205 2.58 12.60 19.17
N ASP A 206 1.37 13.17 19.15
CA ASP A 206 0.53 13.30 20.34
C ASP A 206 0.04 11.91 20.79
N PRO A 207 0.45 11.39 21.98
CA PRO A 207 0.07 10.06 22.42
C PRO A 207 -1.44 9.84 22.56
N SER A 208 -2.22 10.91 22.72
CA SER A 208 -3.68 10.83 22.79
C SER A 208 -4.34 10.63 21.42
N LYS A 209 -3.60 10.85 20.35
CA LYS A 209 -4.07 10.77 18.95
C LYS A 209 -3.48 9.60 18.19
N GLY A 210 -2.14 9.51 18.10
CA GLY A 210 -1.45 8.43 17.40
C GLY A 210 -2.03 8.22 15.99
N TYR A 211 -2.49 7.00 15.72
CA TYR A 211 -3.13 6.62 14.44
C TYR A 211 -4.64 6.92 14.37
N THR A 212 -5.26 7.57 15.36
CA THR A 212 -6.67 7.94 15.29
C THR A 212 -6.94 9.22 14.51
N VAL A 213 -5.87 9.92 14.09
CA VAL A 213 -5.95 11.08 13.18
C VAL A 213 -6.39 10.65 11.79
N LEU A 214 -7.21 11.46 11.15
CA LEU A 214 -7.57 11.23 9.75
C LEU A 214 -6.46 11.71 8.81
N PHE A 215 -6.52 11.31 7.55
CA PHE A 215 -5.57 11.77 6.52
C PHE A 215 -5.44 13.30 6.53
N GLY A 216 -4.21 13.80 6.66
CA GLY A 216 -3.90 15.24 6.71
C GLY A 216 -4.10 15.91 8.06
N GLU A 217 -4.51 15.19 9.11
CA GLU A 217 -4.61 15.70 10.49
C GLU A 217 -3.35 15.38 11.34
N GLY A 218 -2.44 14.60 10.81
CA GLY A 218 -1.22 14.15 11.49
C GLY A 218 0.02 14.98 11.19
N ALA A 219 1.18 14.34 11.27
CA ALA A 219 2.49 14.96 11.11
C ALA A 219 3.06 14.84 9.68
N ALA A 220 2.38 14.17 8.75
CA ALA A 220 2.88 13.96 7.41
C ALA A 220 2.82 15.24 6.57
N ASP A 221 3.96 15.65 6.00
CA ASP A 221 3.98 16.66 4.93
C ASP A 221 3.57 16.01 3.60
N TRP A 222 2.28 15.80 3.44
CA TRP A 222 1.72 15.13 2.26
C TRP A 222 2.10 15.80 0.95
N LYS A 223 2.26 17.13 0.94
CA LYS A 223 2.66 17.84 -0.27
C LYS A 223 4.07 17.47 -0.70
N ALA A 224 5.02 17.49 0.21
CA ALA A 224 6.41 17.09 -0.06
C ALA A 224 6.52 15.60 -0.39
N ILE A 225 5.74 14.74 0.30
CA ILE A 225 5.70 13.29 0.07
C ILE A 225 5.20 12.99 -1.34
N PHE A 226 4.06 13.53 -1.76
CA PHE A 226 3.53 13.32 -3.11
C PHE A 226 4.48 13.85 -4.18
N GLN A 227 5.07 15.03 -3.96
CA GLN A 227 6.06 15.57 -4.89
C GLN A 227 7.27 14.65 -5.05
N ALA A 228 7.79 14.08 -3.97
CA ALA A 228 8.91 13.14 -4.04
C ALA A 228 8.52 11.85 -4.75
N ALA A 229 7.34 11.28 -4.42
CA ALA A 229 6.84 10.04 -5.00
C ALA A 229 6.60 10.17 -6.51
N GLU A 230 6.03 11.28 -6.96
CA GLU A 230 5.71 11.54 -8.36
C GLU A 230 6.93 11.93 -9.21
N ASN A 231 7.92 12.61 -8.62
CA ASN A 231 9.11 13.07 -9.34
C ASN A 231 10.24 12.03 -9.44
N GLY A 232 10.21 10.96 -8.67
CA GLY A 232 11.32 9.99 -8.69
C GLY A 232 11.03 8.68 -7.99
N GLY A 233 10.01 8.61 -7.15
CA GLY A 233 9.64 7.39 -6.43
C GLY A 233 9.13 6.28 -7.33
N GLY A 234 8.50 6.63 -8.46
CA GLY A 234 7.91 5.69 -9.40
C GLY A 234 6.48 5.28 -9.04
N VAL A 235 5.77 6.10 -8.26
CA VAL A 235 4.42 5.80 -7.78
C VAL A 235 3.43 5.61 -8.94
N GLU A 236 2.65 4.53 -8.86
CA GLU A 236 1.63 4.17 -9.84
C GLU A 236 0.21 4.34 -9.26
N TYR A 237 0.03 4.22 -7.94
CA TYR A 237 -1.25 4.39 -7.24
C TYR A 237 -1.01 4.72 -5.75
N TYR A 238 -2.00 5.34 -5.15
CA TYR A 238 -2.06 5.62 -3.72
C TYR A 238 -3.11 4.76 -3.05
N LEU A 239 -2.87 4.37 -1.81
CA LEU A 239 -3.81 3.62 -0.98
C LEU A 239 -4.03 4.37 0.33
N ILE A 240 -5.22 4.85 0.56
CA ILE A 240 -5.59 5.36 1.88
C ILE A 240 -5.70 4.17 2.82
N GLU A 241 -5.11 4.29 4.00
CA GLU A 241 -5.25 3.32 5.08
C GLU A 241 -5.56 4.04 6.38
N GLN A 242 -6.54 3.52 7.12
CA GLN A 242 -6.92 4.03 8.43
C GLN A 242 -7.47 2.88 9.29
N GLU A 243 -6.76 2.50 10.34
CA GLU A 243 -7.09 1.33 11.15
C GLU A 243 -8.03 1.61 12.34
N GLY A 244 -8.47 2.84 12.48
CA GLY A 244 -9.41 3.28 13.49
C GLY A 244 -9.46 4.79 13.58
N SER A 245 -10.59 5.33 13.97
CA SER A 245 -10.79 6.76 14.21
C SER A 245 -11.99 6.98 15.14
N ARG A 246 -12.37 8.24 15.33
CA ARG A 246 -13.60 8.64 16.04
C ARG A 246 -14.89 8.32 15.25
N LEU A 247 -14.79 7.86 14.01
CA LEU A 247 -15.91 7.59 13.11
C LEU A 247 -16.07 6.09 12.88
N SER A 248 -17.16 5.67 12.23
CA SER A 248 -17.28 4.32 11.71
C SER A 248 -16.23 4.06 10.62
N GLU A 249 -15.92 2.80 10.33
CA GLU A 249 -14.93 2.44 9.29
C GLU A 249 -15.28 3.08 7.92
N LEU A 250 -16.53 2.98 7.49
CA LEU A 250 -16.98 3.54 6.20
C LEU A 250 -16.97 5.07 6.19
N ASP A 251 -17.40 5.71 7.28
CA ASP A 251 -17.34 7.17 7.39
C ASP A 251 -15.88 7.66 7.46
N THR A 252 -15.03 6.91 8.12
CA THR A 252 -13.57 7.16 8.15
C THR A 252 -12.99 7.12 6.75
N ALA A 253 -13.24 6.03 6.01
CA ALA A 253 -12.77 5.88 4.64
C ALA A 253 -13.26 7.02 3.74
N LYS A 254 -14.56 7.37 3.85
CA LYS A 254 -15.14 8.49 3.08
C LYS A 254 -14.47 9.82 3.42
N THR A 255 -14.30 10.11 4.72
CA THR A 255 -13.72 11.38 5.17
C THR A 255 -12.25 11.50 4.75
N CYS A 256 -11.46 10.44 4.88
CA CYS A 256 -10.06 10.43 4.44
C CYS A 256 -9.95 10.68 2.92
N LEU A 257 -10.84 10.11 2.11
CA LEU A 257 -10.86 10.37 0.67
C LEU A 257 -11.20 11.84 0.34
N ASP A 258 -12.16 12.44 1.07
CA ASP A 258 -12.52 13.84 0.87
C ASP A 258 -11.37 14.79 1.25
N LEU A 259 -10.68 14.50 2.36
CA LEU A 259 -9.49 15.23 2.78
C LEU A 259 -8.34 15.09 1.78
N TYR A 260 -8.10 13.88 1.27
CA TYR A 260 -7.14 13.63 0.20
C TYR A 260 -7.43 14.48 -1.04
N ARG A 261 -8.68 14.46 -1.51
CA ARG A 261 -9.11 15.25 -2.69
C ARG A 261 -8.92 16.74 -2.47
N LYS A 262 -9.29 17.24 -1.30
CA LYS A 262 -9.10 18.65 -0.93
C LYS A 262 -7.63 19.06 -0.93
N LEU A 263 -6.74 18.19 -0.49
CA LEU A 263 -5.31 18.48 -0.48
C LEU A 263 -4.69 18.42 -1.89
N ARG A 264 -5.30 17.64 -2.80
CA ARG A 264 -4.84 17.45 -4.18
C ARG A 264 -5.48 18.42 -5.19
N SER A 265 -6.50 19.19 -4.79
CA SER A 265 -7.13 20.24 -5.61
C SER A 265 -6.32 21.52 -5.59
#